data_cd7f098b0450c7bfcf47d0f373e6272e
#
_entry.id   cd7f098b0450c7bfcf47d0f373e6272e
#
_cell.length_a   1.000
_cell.length_b   1.000
_cell.length_c   1.000
_cell.angle_alpha   90.00
_cell.angle_beta   90.00
_cell.angle_gamma   90.00
#
_symmetry.space_group_name_H-M   'P 1'
#
loop_
_entity.id
_entity.type
_entity.pdbx_description
1 polymer ?
#
loop_
_entity_poly.entity_id
_entity_poly.type
_entity_poly.pdbx_seq_one_letter_code
_entity_poly.pdbx_strand_id
1 'polypeptide(L)'
;MTMFVQQQNATPSNIVAFNFLLIAFLTGIASAFQTPTLSLYLSQEIQVSPFFVGLFYSVNAIIGIILSQILAKYSDKQDDRRKVMIVCCLIAVLGCLIFAYSRNYYVLIIIGTTLLGLGSSANPQSFALAREYAESSHREAVMFTTIMRTQISLAWIVG
;
A
#
# COMPACT_ATOMS: atom_id res chain seq x y z
N MET A 1 32.11 -4.47 21.92
CA MET A 1 31.08 -5.49 22.21
C MET A 1 30.11 -4.96 23.28
N THR A 2 29.59 -3.73 23.15
CA THR A 2 28.72 -3.08 24.15
C THR A 2 27.86 -1.99 23.53
N MET A 3 27.35 -2.19 22.27
CA MET A 3 26.49 -1.22 21.58
C MET A 3 25.11 -1.77 21.20
N PHE A 4 24.70 -2.92 21.73
CA PHE A 4 23.42 -3.55 21.37
C PHE A 4 22.37 -3.60 22.49
N VAL A 5 22.52 -2.82 23.55
CA VAL A 5 21.57 -2.80 24.68
C VAL A 5 21.01 -1.41 24.93
N GLN A 6 20.52 -0.76 23.88
CA GLN A 6 19.55 0.34 24.03
C GLN A 6 18.35 0.12 23.09
N GLN A 7 17.82 -1.07 23.08
CA GLN A 7 16.48 -1.27 22.57
C GLN A 7 15.52 -0.94 23.72
N GLN A 8 15.16 0.33 23.71
CA GLN A 8 14.21 1.00 24.57
C GLN A 8 13.06 0.07 24.97
N ASN A 9 12.81 -0.04 26.26
CA ASN A 9 11.55 -0.41 26.86
C ASN A 9 10.47 0.62 26.46
N ALA A 10 10.07 0.62 25.20
CA ALA A 10 8.91 1.36 24.74
C ALA A 10 7.68 0.64 25.33
N THR A 11 7.16 1.20 26.39
CA THR A 11 5.82 0.85 26.88
C THR A 11 4.88 0.78 25.67
N PRO A 12 4.10 -0.30 25.51
CA PRO A 12 3.22 -0.46 24.36
C PRO A 12 2.21 0.69 24.35
N SER A 13 2.47 1.69 23.51
CA SER A 13 1.58 2.82 23.36
C SER A 13 0.35 2.37 22.58
N ASN A 14 -0.81 2.38 23.24
CA ASN A 14 -2.09 2.12 22.59
C ASN A 14 -2.35 3.07 21.41
N ILE A 15 -1.74 4.27 21.45
CA ILE A 15 -1.79 5.26 20.38
C ILE A 15 -1.11 4.74 19.10
N VAL A 16 0.06 4.10 19.23
CA VAL A 16 0.76 3.54 18.05
C VAL A 16 -0.04 2.40 17.43
N ALA A 17 -0.59 1.51 18.25
CA ALA A 17 -1.46 0.44 17.77
C ALA A 17 -2.71 0.98 17.05
N PHE A 18 -3.34 2.00 17.64
CA PHE A 18 -4.49 2.67 17.02
C PHE A 18 -4.14 3.29 15.66
N ASN A 19 -2.97 3.94 15.54
CA ASN A 19 -2.51 4.51 14.28
C ASN A 19 -2.35 3.44 13.18
N PHE A 20 -1.81 2.26 13.50
CA PHE A 20 -1.74 1.15 12.53
C PHE A 20 -3.12 0.69 12.06
N LEU A 21 -4.08 0.58 12.97
CA LEU A 21 -5.45 0.21 12.64
C LEU A 21 -6.14 1.28 11.77
N LEU A 22 -5.93 2.54 12.11
CA LEU A 22 -6.46 3.67 11.34
C LEU A 22 -5.87 3.71 9.91
N ILE A 23 -4.55 3.52 9.77
CA ILE A 23 -3.88 3.45 8.48
C ILE A 23 -4.45 2.30 7.65
N ALA A 24 -4.61 1.11 8.24
CA ALA A 24 -5.19 -0.05 7.55
C ALA A 24 -6.62 0.23 7.06
N PHE A 25 -7.45 0.84 7.89
CA PHE A 25 -8.83 1.21 7.54
C PHE A 25 -8.87 2.25 6.41
N LEU A 26 -8.11 3.34 6.52
CA LEU A 26 -8.06 4.39 5.49
C LEU A 26 -7.52 3.86 4.16
N THR A 27 -6.52 2.99 4.20
CA THR A 27 -5.98 2.34 3.00
C THR A 27 -7.00 1.42 2.35
N GLY A 28 -7.79 0.70 3.17
CA GLY A 28 -8.91 -0.12 2.71
C GLY A 28 -9.97 0.70 1.99
N ILE A 29 -10.41 1.83 2.57
CA ILE A 29 -11.35 2.76 1.95
C ILE A 29 -10.80 3.30 0.64
N ALA A 30 -9.55 3.78 0.62
CA ALA A 30 -8.92 4.29 -0.60
C ALA A 30 -8.92 3.25 -1.72
N SER A 31 -8.59 1.99 -1.41
CA SER A 31 -8.59 0.89 -2.38
C SER A 31 -10.00 0.53 -2.87
N ALA A 32 -11.00 0.56 -1.97
CA ALA A 32 -12.38 0.27 -2.29
C ALA A 32 -12.98 1.30 -3.28
N PHE A 33 -12.66 2.58 -3.11
CA PHE A 33 -13.08 3.62 -4.06
C PHE A 33 -12.24 3.63 -5.33
N GLN A 34 -10.95 3.38 -5.25
CA GLN A 34 -10.05 3.44 -6.41
C GLN A 34 -10.42 2.42 -7.48
N THR A 35 -10.77 1.20 -7.10
CA THR A 35 -11.02 0.11 -8.06
C THR A 35 -12.21 0.41 -9.00
N PRO A 36 -13.42 0.70 -8.50
CA PRO A 36 -14.55 1.02 -9.39
C PRO A 36 -14.37 2.35 -10.12
N THR A 37 -13.81 3.37 -9.46
CA THR A 37 -13.57 4.68 -10.07
C THR A 37 -12.62 4.56 -11.25
N LEU A 38 -11.54 3.80 -11.13
CA LEU A 38 -10.57 3.60 -12.19
C LEU A 38 -11.17 2.84 -13.37
N SER A 39 -12.04 1.84 -13.12
CA SER A 39 -12.76 1.12 -14.16
C SER A 39 -13.71 2.04 -14.93
N LEU A 40 -14.48 2.86 -14.22
CA LEU A 40 -15.37 3.85 -14.82
C LEU A 40 -14.59 4.89 -15.62
N TYR A 41 -13.50 5.39 -15.08
CA TYR A 41 -12.65 6.35 -15.76
C TYR A 41 -12.11 5.81 -17.09
N LEU A 42 -11.58 4.58 -17.11
CA LEU A 42 -11.07 3.96 -18.34
C LEU A 42 -12.17 3.72 -19.36
N SER A 43 -13.36 3.30 -18.94
CA SER A 43 -14.47 2.97 -19.85
C SER A 43 -15.23 4.19 -20.33
N GLN A 44 -15.46 5.20 -19.49
CA GLN A 44 -16.31 6.35 -19.81
C GLN A 44 -15.53 7.56 -20.30
N GLU A 45 -14.40 7.88 -19.65
CA GLU A 45 -13.61 9.06 -19.99
C GLU A 45 -12.56 8.78 -21.08
N ILE A 46 -11.85 7.66 -20.97
CA ILE A 46 -10.85 7.25 -21.97
C ILE A 46 -11.51 6.50 -23.13
N GLN A 47 -12.73 5.97 -22.90
CA GLN A 47 -13.55 5.25 -23.89
C GLN A 47 -12.85 4.03 -24.50
N VAL A 48 -12.04 3.33 -23.70
CA VAL A 48 -11.45 2.08 -24.13
C VAL A 48 -12.42 0.91 -24.02
N SER A 49 -12.27 -0.08 -24.90
CA SER A 49 -13.13 -1.26 -24.86
C SER A 49 -12.92 -2.08 -23.57
N PRO A 50 -13.89 -2.88 -23.13
CA PRO A 50 -13.76 -3.72 -21.91
C PRO A 50 -12.53 -4.63 -21.91
N PHE A 51 -12.07 -5.06 -23.08
CA PHE A 51 -10.82 -5.83 -23.21
C PHE A 51 -9.61 -5.05 -22.71
N PHE A 52 -9.48 -3.77 -23.10
CA PHE A 52 -8.37 -2.92 -22.66
C PHE A 52 -8.45 -2.56 -21.19
N VAL A 53 -9.66 -2.45 -20.62
CA VAL A 53 -9.83 -2.30 -19.16
C VAL A 53 -9.29 -3.53 -18.44
N GLY A 54 -9.65 -4.74 -18.91
CA GLY A 54 -9.12 -6.00 -18.36
C GLY A 54 -7.61 -6.11 -18.49
N LEU A 55 -7.07 -5.73 -19.66
CA LEU A 55 -5.62 -5.70 -19.90
C LEU A 55 -4.91 -4.77 -18.93
N PHE A 56 -5.47 -3.57 -18.69
CA PHE A 56 -4.93 -2.62 -17.74
C PHE A 56 -4.80 -3.21 -16.34
N TYR A 57 -5.84 -3.86 -15.82
CA TYR A 57 -5.80 -4.50 -14.49
C TYR A 57 -4.81 -5.67 -14.43
N SER A 58 -4.72 -6.45 -15.51
CA SER A 58 -3.76 -7.56 -15.59
C SER A 58 -2.32 -7.05 -15.54
N VAL A 59 -2.00 -6.01 -16.33
CA VAL A 59 -0.67 -5.38 -16.34
C VAL A 59 -0.38 -4.74 -14.99
N ASN A 60 -1.35 -4.03 -14.40
CA ASN A 60 -1.22 -3.43 -13.08
C ASN A 60 -0.92 -4.47 -11.99
N ALA A 61 -1.59 -5.61 -12.02
CA ALA A 61 -1.35 -6.71 -11.08
C ALA A 61 0.06 -7.29 -11.22
N ILE A 62 0.50 -7.57 -12.45
CA ILE A 62 1.84 -8.13 -12.73
C ILE A 62 2.93 -7.14 -12.27
N ILE A 63 2.82 -5.88 -12.68
CA ILE A 63 3.77 -4.83 -12.28
C ILE A 63 3.77 -4.67 -10.76
N GLY A 64 2.59 -4.64 -10.12
CA GLY A 64 2.46 -4.53 -8.67
C GLY A 64 3.16 -5.66 -7.92
N ILE A 65 3.03 -6.91 -8.39
CA ILE A 65 3.69 -8.08 -7.80
C ILE A 65 5.22 -7.93 -7.93
N ILE A 66 5.72 -7.63 -9.12
CA ILE A 66 7.16 -7.50 -9.37
C ILE A 66 7.76 -6.37 -8.52
N LEU A 67 7.14 -5.20 -8.54
CA LEU A 67 7.62 -4.04 -7.80
C LEU A 67 7.56 -4.25 -6.28
N SER A 68 6.50 -4.89 -5.77
CA SER A 68 6.38 -5.17 -4.33
C SER A 68 7.48 -6.13 -3.85
N GLN A 69 7.85 -7.13 -4.65
CA GLN A 69 8.95 -8.06 -4.32
C GLN A 69 10.32 -7.38 -4.36
N ILE A 70 10.57 -6.53 -5.37
CA ILE A 70 11.81 -5.75 -5.45
C ILE A 70 11.93 -4.81 -4.25
N LEU A 71 10.85 -4.11 -3.93
CA LEU A 71 10.82 -3.16 -2.82
C LEU A 71 10.96 -3.86 -1.46
N ALA A 72 10.35 -5.05 -1.29
CA ALA A 72 10.51 -5.84 -0.09
C ALA A 72 11.98 -6.20 0.14
N LYS A 73 12.66 -6.72 -0.89
CA LYS A 73 14.10 -7.03 -0.82
C LYS A 73 14.96 -5.80 -0.53
N TYR A 74 14.58 -4.65 -1.07
CA TYR A 74 15.29 -3.40 -0.82
C TYR A 74 15.04 -2.91 0.61
N SER A 75 13.80 -2.95 1.06
CA SER A 75 13.38 -2.53 2.40
C SER A 75 13.99 -3.41 3.50
N ASP A 76 14.16 -4.72 3.26
CA ASP A 76 14.79 -5.64 4.21
C ASP A 76 16.29 -5.34 4.44
N LYS A 77 16.93 -4.64 3.51
CA LYS A 77 18.33 -4.19 3.62
C LYS A 77 18.47 -2.81 4.27
N GLN A 78 17.37 -2.08 4.40
CA GLN A 78 17.34 -0.75 5.00
C GLN A 78 16.96 -0.86 6.47
N ASP A 79 17.67 -0.13 7.33
CA ASP A 79 17.35 -0.07 8.78
C ASP A 79 16.04 0.68 9.08
N ASP A 80 15.49 1.39 8.11
CA ASP A 80 14.31 2.26 8.31
C ASP A 80 13.24 2.05 7.23
N ARG A 81 12.35 1.09 7.46
CA ARG A 81 11.18 0.81 6.59
C ARG A 81 10.21 1.98 6.46
N ARG A 82 10.21 2.91 7.42
CA ARG A 82 9.31 4.09 7.39
C ARG A 82 9.63 5.00 6.22
N LYS A 83 10.91 5.17 5.89
CA LYS A 83 11.34 5.98 4.73
C LYS A 83 10.84 5.39 3.43
N VAL A 84 10.94 4.07 3.29
CA VAL A 84 10.45 3.36 2.10
C VAL A 84 8.93 3.56 1.96
N MET A 85 8.16 3.45 3.05
CA MET A 85 6.71 3.70 3.04
C MET A 85 6.38 5.14 2.63
N ILE A 86 7.07 6.14 3.17
CA ILE A 86 6.84 7.55 2.82
C ILE A 86 7.10 7.77 1.33
N VAL A 87 8.19 7.25 0.79
CA VAL A 87 8.51 7.36 -0.64
C VAL A 87 7.43 6.68 -1.48
N CYS A 88 6.95 5.49 -1.11
CA CYS A 88 5.86 4.80 -1.80
C CYS A 88 4.57 5.63 -1.79
N CYS A 89 4.22 6.26 -0.67
CA CYS A 89 3.04 7.12 -0.57
C CYS A 89 3.17 8.35 -1.47
N LEU A 90 4.33 9.00 -1.52
CA LEU A 90 4.56 10.14 -2.41
C LEU A 90 4.46 9.73 -3.89
N ILE A 91 5.00 8.58 -4.26
CA ILE A 91 4.87 8.01 -5.61
C ILE A 91 3.40 7.70 -5.93
N ALA A 92 2.62 7.20 -4.98
CA ALA A 92 1.19 6.97 -5.17
C ALA A 92 0.44 8.28 -5.46
N VAL A 93 0.76 9.37 -4.77
CA VAL A 93 0.18 10.70 -5.03
C VAL A 93 0.51 11.15 -6.45
N LEU A 94 1.77 11.00 -6.90
CA LEU A 94 2.16 11.30 -8.28
C LEU A 94 1.39 10.44 -9.29
N GLY A 95 1.20 9.16 -8.99
CA GLY A 95 0.35 8.27 -9.80
C GLY A 95 -1.07 8.80 -9.92
N CYS A 96 -1.70 9.19 -8.83
CA CYS A 96 -3.05 9.78 -8.84
C CYS A 96 -3.12 11.07 -9.67
N LEU A 97 -2.09 11.93 -9.60
CA LEU A 97 -2.04 13.13 -10.42
C LEU A 97 -1.95 12.81 -11.92
N ILE A 98 -1.17 11.79 -12.31
CA ILE A 98 -1.12 11.34 -13.71
C ILE A 98 -2.49 10.86 -14.18
N PHE A 99 -3.23 10.10 -13.36
CA PHE A 99 -4.60 9.69 -13.69
C PHE A 99 -5.57 10.87 -13.79
N ALA A 100 -5.37 11.92 -12.98
CA ALA A 100 -6.21 13.12 -13.03
C ALA A 100 -6.02 13.95 -14.32
N TYR A 101 -4.80 14.03 -14.81
CA TYR A 101 -4.47 14.92 -15.95
C TYR A 101 -4.29 14.20 -17.29
N SER A 102 -3.87 12.94 -17.29
CA SER A 102 -3.60 12.22 -18.55
C SER A 102 -4.84 11.54 -19.09
N ARG A 103 -5.15 11.78 -20.35
CA ARG A 103 -6.24 11.10 -21.10
C ARG A 103 -5.71 10.04 -22.09
N ASN A 104 -4.41 9.79 -22.07
CA ASN A 104 -3.79 8.84 -22.99
C ASN A 104 -3.67 7.46 -22.32
N TYR A 105 -4.36 6.47 -22.86
CA TYR A 105 -4.35 5.09 -22.35
C TYR A 105 -2.94 4.50 -22.22
N TYR A 106 -2.06 4.73 -23.19
CA TYR A 106 -0.70 4.19 -23.18
C TYR A 106 0.16 4.80 -22.04
N VAL A 107 -0.01 6.07 -21.76
CA VAL A 107 0.62 6.73 -20.61
C VAL A 107 0.10 6.13 -19.30
N LEU A 108 -1.20 5.91 -19.21
CA LEU A 108 -1.83 5.35 -18.02
C LEU A 108 -1.40 3.91 -17.76
N ILE A 109 -1.32 3.07 -18.82
CA ILE A 109 -0.95 1.66 -18.66
C ILE A 109 0.54 1.48 -18.36
N ILE A 110 1.43 2.36 -18.81
CA ILE A 110 2.88 2.22 -18.57
C ILE A 110 3.27 2.99 -17.30
N ILE A 111 3.05 4.29 -17.29
CA ILE A 111 3.50 5.15 -16.19
C ILE A 111 2.53 5.06 -15.00
N GLY A 112 1.23 5.15 -15.27
CA GLY A 112 0.20 5.09 -14.24
C GLY A 112 0.25 3.81 -13.43
N THR A 113 0.29 2.64 -14.09
CA THR A 113 0.36 1.34 -13.39
C THR A 113 1.67 1.15 -12.64
N THR A 114 2.79 1.63 -13.17
CA THR A 114 4.09 1.56 -12.49
C THR A 114 4.08 2.37 -11.20
N LEU A 115 3.57 3.61 -11.25
CA LEU A 115 3.49 4.47 -10.07
C LEU A 115 2.49 3.94 -9.04
N LEU A 116 1.31 3.46 -9.47
CA LEU A 116 0.35 2.83 -8.58
C LEU A 116 0.89 1.52 -7.99
N GLY A 117 1.60 0.71 -8.77
CA GLY A 117 2.24 -0.51 -8.31
C GLY A 117 3.30 -0.25 -7.24
N LEU A 118 4.15 0.79 -7.44
CA LEU A 118 5.09 1.23 -6.42
C LEU A 118 4.37 1.75 -5.18
N GLY A 119 3.33 2.56 -5.36
CA GLY A 119 2.54 3.11 -4.27
C GLY A 119 1.85 2.02 -3.44
N SER A 120 1.25 1.02 -4.09
CA SER A 120 0.57 -0.10 -3.41
C SER A 120 1.52 -0.97 -2.59
N SER A 121 2.82 -0.94 -2.88
CA SER A 121 3.85 -1.62 -2.10
C SER A 121 4.00 -1.07 -0.67
N ALA A 122 3.43 0.10 -0.36
CA ALA A 122 3.34 0.61 1.01
C ALA A 122 2.50 -0.32 1.91
N ASN A 123 1.49 -1.02 1.37
CA ASN A 123 0.65 -1.93 2.14
C ASN A 123 1.42 -3.09 2.79
N PRO A 124 2.16 -3.95 2.06
CA PRO A 124 2.92 -5.00 2.67
C PRO A 124 4.00 -4.47 3.63
N GLN A 125 4.58 -3.30 3.36
CA GLN A 125 5.53 -2.66 4.26
C GLN A 125 4.87 -2.23 5.57
N SER A 126 3.63 -1.73 5.54
CA SER A 126 2.89 -1.37 6.75
C SER A 126 2.58 -2.59 7.62
N PHE A 127 2.24 -3.74 7.01
CA PHE A 127 2.05 -4.99 7.74
C PHE A 127 3.34 -5.53 8.35
N ALA A 128 4.46 -5.45 7.63
CA ALA A 128 5.76 -5.84 8.15
C ALA A 128 6.17 -4.98 9.35
N LEU A 129 6.01 -3.66 9.26
CA LEU A 129 6.30 -2.73 10.34
C LEU A 129 5.36 -2.95 11.55
N ALA A 130 4.08 -3.23 11.30
CA ALA A 130 3.12 -3.54 12.35
C ALA A 130 3.46 -4.85 13.09
N ARG A 131 3.95 -5.84 12.36
CA ARG A 131 4.45 -7.09 12.95
C ARG A 131 5.67 -6.86 13.82
N GLU A 132 6.67 -6.13 13.35
CA GLU A 132 7.86 -5.76 14.14
C GLU A 132 7.47 -4.98 15.41
N TYR A 133 6.51 -4.06 15.29
CA TYR A 133 5.97 -3.34 16.45
C TYR A 133 5.29 -4.28 17.44
N ALA A 134 4.46 -5.22 16.99
CA ALA A 134 3.78 -6.16 17.86
C ALA A 134 4.78 -7.06 18.60
N GLU A 135 5.78 -7.60 17.89
CA GLU A 135 6.86 -8.42 18.46
C GLU A 135 7.66 -7.62 19.52
N SER A 136 8.02 -6.37 19.24
CA SER A 136 8.75 -5.50 20.18
C SER A 136 7.92 -5.07 21.39
N SER A 137 6.60 -5.04 21.27
CA SER A 137 5.66 -4.63 22.32
C SER A 137 5.06 -5.82 23.11
N HIS A 138 5.62 -7.03 22.95
CA HIS A 138 5.11 -8.25 23.54
C HIS A 138 3.63 -8.54 23.23
N ARG A 139 3.13 -8.05 22.10
CA ARG A 139 1.80 -8.35 21.59
C ARG A 139 1.86 -9.55 20.64
N GLU A 140 0.78 -10.29 20.57
CA GLU A 140 0.68 -11.39 19.61
C GLU A 140 0.61 -10.83 18.18
N ALA A 141 1.72 -10.97 17.44
CA ALA A 141 1.89 -10.37 16.10
C ALA A 141 0.86 -10.90 15.09
N VAL A 142 0.50 -12.18 15.19
CA VAL A 142 -0.51 -12.81 14.32
C VAL A 142 -1.88 -12.19 14.57
N MET A 143 -2.28 -12.04 15.82
CA MET A 143 -3.56 -11.44 16.19
C MET A 143 -3.62 -9.97 15.73
N PHE A 144 -2.56 -9.20 15.96
CA PHE A 144 -2.52 -7.79 15.60
C PHE A 144 -2.64 -7.56 14.08
N THR A 145 -1.88 -8.32 13.28
CA THR A 145 -1.97 -8.24 11.81
C THR A 145 -3.30 -8.77 11.27
N THR A 146 -3.92 -9.74 11.94
CA THR A 146 -5.26 -10.22 11.59
C THR A 146 -6.31 -9.12 11.81
N ILE A 147 -6.25 -8.39 12.91
CA ILE A 147 -7.14 -7.26 13.18
C ILE A 147 -6.97 -6.18 12.10
N MET A 148 -5.74 -5.86 11.68
CA MET A 148 -5.50 -4.92 10.59
C MET A 148 -6.15 -5.38 9.27
N ARG A 149 -6.06 -6.66 8.93
CA ARG A 149 -6.74 -7.23 7.74
C ARG A 149 -8.26 -7.12 7.85
N THR A 150 -8.82 -7.37 9.03
CA THR A 150 -10.25 -7.18 9.29
C THR A 150 -10.68 -5.73 9.07
N GLN A 151 -9.86 -4.75 9.46
CA GLN A 151 -10.14 -3.33 9.21
C GLN A 151 -10.21 -3.01 7.71
N ILE A 152 -9.30 -3.58 6.91
CA ILE A 152 -9.34 -3.43 5.45
C ILE A 152 -10.62 -4.06 4.88
N SER A 153 -11.01 -5.26 5.34
CA SER A 153 -12.25 -5.92 4.89
C SER A 153 -13.50 -5.11 5.25
N LEU A 154 -13.55 -4.54 6.45
CA LEU A 154 -14.64 -3.64 6.86
C LEU A 154 -14.69 -2.38 6.00
N ALA A 155 -13.54 -1.83 5.66
CA ALA A 155 -13.43 -0.66 4.79
C ALA A 155 -14.02 -0.93 3.40
N TRP A 156 -13.85 -2.14 2.85
CA TRP A 156 -14.44 -2.57 1.58
C TRP A 156 -15.97 -2.73 1.63
N ILE A 157 -16.55 -2.92 2.80
CA ILE A 157 -18.01 -2.97 2.98
C ILE A 157 -18.59 -1.55 2.99
N VAL A 158 -17.83 -0.59 3.51
CA VAL A 158 -18.28 0.82 3.65
C VAL A 158 -18.04 1.62 2.36
N GLY A 159 -17.01 1.30 1.59
CA GLY A 159 -16.65 1.97 0.32
C GLY A 159 -17.12 1.22 -0.89
#